data_7c499dc01b7f481c4624f6a904e14140
#
_entry.id   7c499dc01b7f481c4624f6a904e14140
#
_cell.length_a   1.000
_cell.length_b   1.000
_cell.length_c   1.000
_cell.angle_alpha   90.00
_cell.angle_beta   90.00
_cell.angle_gamma   90.00
#
_symmetry.space_group_name_H-M   'P 1'
#
loop_
_entity.id
_entity.type
_entity.pdbx_description
1 polymer ?
#
loop_
_entity_poly.entity_id
_entity_poly.type
_entity_poly.pdbx_seq_one_letter_code
_entity_poly.pdbx_strand_id
1 'polypeptide(L)'
;MTGHVSYAVKIKTDFTLKETVHVYREAVSFFLDVARKKWDLLFLEDTSKKKINLMERFTIRTNKNPHPIYDFSSEFYKFPSYLRRAAIAEAVGMVSSYMSNKKNWEESDPKTRKSCPGLPKAGYSYPALYKDNMFIREILKTLKESITTEQEVLAKVPELSHRSTCGLSSLISLNEVIAA
;
A
#
# COMPACT_ATOMS: atom_id res chain seq x y z
N MET A 1 -4.86 -29.17 1.24
CA MET A 1 -4.10 -27.91 1.36
C MET A 1 -3.93 -27.33 -0.02
N THR A 2 -4.58 -26.22 -0.33
CA THR A 2 -4.38 -25.48 -1.59
C THR A 2 -3.14 -24.60 -1.43
N GLY A 3 -2.06 -25.00 -2.10
CA GLY A 3 -0.84 -24.20 -2.13
C GLY A 3 -1.03 -22.95 -3.01
N HIS A 4 -0.69 -21.77 -2.51
CA HIS A 4 -0.61 -20.55 -3.32
C HIS A 4 0.80 -20.42 -3.88
N VAL A 5 0.89 -20.32 -5.21
CA VAL A 5 2.16 -20.04 -5.91
C VAL A 5 2.17 -18.57 -6.30
N SER A 6 3.22 -17.85 -5.90
CA SER A 6 3.45 -16.46 -6.29
C SER A 6 4.63 -16.38 -7.25
N TYR A 7 4.50 -15.61 -8.32
CA TYR A 7 5.59 -15.33 -9.24
C TYR A 7 5.65 -13.82 -9.54
N ALA A 8 6.84 -13.33 -9.81
CA ALA A 8 7.09 -11.95 -10.19
C ALA A 8 7.25 -11.84 -11.71
N VAL A 9 6.52 -10.92 -12.31
CA VAL A 9 6.64 -10.59 -13.73
C VAL A 9 7.17 -9.16 -13.87
N LYS A 10 8.21 -8.99 -14.69
CA LYS A 10 8.75 -7.67 -15.01
C LYS A 10 7.95 -7.06 -16.15
N ILE A 11 7.29 -5.94 -15.88
CA ILE A 11 6.54 -5.19 -16.88
C ILE A 11 7.42 -4.02 -17.35
N LYS A 12 7.53 -3.83 -18.67
CA LYS A 12 8.11 -2.60 -19.24
C LYS A 12 7.00 -1.55 -19.32
N THR A 13 7.31 -0.35 -18.85
CA THR A 13 6.39 0.80 -18.91
C THR A 13 7.13 2.01 -19.46
N ASP A 14 6.43 2.86 -20.20
CA ASP A 14 6.96 4.11 -20.74
C ASP A 14 6.95 5.24 -19.70
N PHE A 15 6.36 5.00 -18.54
CA PHE A 15 6.30 5.95 -17.45
C PHE A 15 7.10 5.50 -16.23
N THR A 16 7.53 6.44 -15.44
CA THR A 16 8.29 6.19 -14.20
C THR A 16 7.44 6.47 -12.96
N LEU A 17 7.44 5.54 -12.03
CA LEU A 17 6.77 5.68 -10.72
C LEU A 17 7.73 6.16 -9.62
N LYS A 18 8.87 6.74 -9.98
CA LYS A 18 9.89 7.16 -8.99
C LYS A 18 9.32 8.10 -7.93
N GLU A 19 8.57 9.12 -8.33
CA GLU A 19 7.93 10.07 -7.42
C GLU A 19 6.92 9.39 -6.51
N THR A 20 6.07 8.52 -7.07
CA THR A 20 5.09 7.76 -6.30
C THR A 20 5.76 6.87 -5.26
N VAL A 21 6.85 6.19 -5.64
CA VAL A 21 7.64 5.35 -4.72
C VAL A 21 8.30 6.20 -3.64
N HIS A 22 8.81 7.38 -4.01
CA HIS A 22 9.44 8.30 -3.07
C HIS A 22 8.44 8.76 -2.00
N VAL A 23 7.30 9.31 -2.43
CA VAL A 23 6.23 9.77 -1.51
C VAL A 23 5.68 8.61 -0.65
N TYR A 24 5.56 7.41 -1.23
CA TYR A 24 5.15 6.24 -0.46
C TYR A 24 6.16 5.89 0.64
N ARG A 25 7.47 5.92 0.34
CA ARG A 25 8.53 5.67 1.32
C ARG A 25 8.56 6.70 2.45
N GLU A 26 8.31 7.96 2.14
CA GLU A 26 8.16 9.02 3.14
C GLU A 26 6.96 8.74 4.04
N ALA A 27 5.82 8.34 3.46
CA ALA A 27 4.64 7.94 4.23
C ALA A 27 4.91 6.72 5.12
N VAL A 28 5.62 5.69 4.63
CA VAL A 28 6.04 4.54 5.45
C VAL A 28 6.98 4.99 6.57
N SER A 29 7.92 5.89 6.30
CA SER A 29 8.84 6.43 7.31
C SER A 29 8.09 7.17 8.41
N PHE A 30 7.10 8.00 8.06
CA PHE A 30 6.21 8.66 9.02
C PHE A 30 5.52 7.62 9.93
N PHE A 31 4.90 6.59 9.34
CA PHE A 31 4.22 5.56 10.13
C PHE A 31 5.19 4.69 10.94
N LEU A 32 6.42 4.45 10.48
CA LEU A 32 7.46 3.78 11.26
C LEU A 32 7.76 4.53 12.55
N ASP A 33 7.91 5.85 12.46
CA ASP A 33 8.19 6.67 13.63
C ASP A 33 7.03 6.69 14.62
N VAL A 34 5.80 6.80 14.14
CA VAL A 34 4.61 6.72 14.99
C VAL A 34 4.47 5.33 15.63
N ALA A 35 4.63 4.26 14.85
CA ALA A 35 4.53 2.89 15.33
C ALA A 35 5.58 2.59 16.41
N ARG A 36 6.81 3.08 16.26
CA ARG A 36 7.87 2.94 17.29
C ARG A 36 7.52 3.67 18.57
N LYS A 37 7.04 4.92 18.47
CA LYS A 37 6.66 5.75 19.63
C LYS A 37 5.44 5.19 20.38
N LYS A 38 4.57 4.46 19.71
CA LYS A 38 3.31 3.91 20.24
C LYS A 38 3.30 2.38 20.29
N TRP A 39 4.47 1.76 20.22
CA TRP A 39 4.57 0.30 20.15
C TRP A 39 3.91 -0.40 21.33
N ASP A 40 4.04 0.12 22.54
CA ASP A 40 3.44 -0.49 23.73
C ASP A 40 1.92 -0.63 23.62
N LEU A 41 1.24 0.37 23.00
CA LEU A 41 -0.19 0.32 22.76
C LEU A 41 -0.54 -0.61 21.58
N LEU A 42 0.29 -0.60 20.53
CA LEU A 42 0.07 -1.47 19.36
C LEU A 42 0.30 -2.94 19.71
N PHE A 43 1.22 -3.23 20.63
CA PHE A 43 1.52 -4.59 21.06
C PHE A 43 0.34 -5.25 21.80
N LEU A 44 -0.48 -4.46 22.50
CA LEU A 44 -1.68 -4.94 23.19
C LEU A 44 -2.80 -5.40 22.26
N GLU A 45 -2.75 -4.99 21.00
CA GLU A 45 -3.78 -5.38 20.03
C GLU A 45 -3.49 -6.75 19.43
N ASP A 46 -4.48 -7.66 19.46
CA ASP A 46 -4.34 -9.07 19.06
C ASP A 46 -4.19 -9.27 17.57
N THR A 47 -4.78 -8.37 16.75
CA THR A 47 -4.87 -8.55 15.29
C THR A 47 -4.24 -7.40 14.52
N SER A 48 -3.66 -7.71 13.36
CA SER A 48 -3.12 -6.69 12.45
C SER A 48 -4.17 -5.63 12.07
N LYS A 49 -5.42 -6.02 11.90
CA LYS A 49 -6.51 -5.10 11.60
C LYS A 49 -6.75 -4.09 12.72
N LYS A 50 -6.73 -4.53 13.99
CA LYS A 50 -6.87 -3.64 15.15
C LYS A 50 -5.68 -2.69 15.26
N LYS A 51 -4.45 -3.18 15.02
CA LYS A 51 -3.23 -2.36 15.01
C LYS A 51 -3.31 -1.26 13.94
N ILE A 52 -3.75 -1.58 12.73
CA ILE A 52 -3.96 -0.61 11.65
C ILE A 52 -5.01 0.44 12.06
N ASN A 53 -6.15 0.01 12.59
CA ASN A 53 -7.20 0.91 13.03
C ASN A 53 -6.74 1.84 14.16
N LEU A 54 -5.91 1.33 15.09
CA LEU A 54 -5.33 2.12 16.17
C LEU A 54 -4.35 3.16 15.61
N MET A 55 -3.50 2.78 14.67
CA MET A 55 -2.62 3.71 13.94
C MET A 55 -3.40 4.80 13.22
N GLU A 56 -4.51 4.45 12.54
CA GLU A 56 -5.39 5.44 11.91
C GLU A 56 -5.96 6.43 12.92
N ARG A 57 -6.33 6.00 14.13
CA ARG A 57 -6.78 6.91 15.21
C ARG A 57 -5.70 7.90 15.64
N PHE A 58 -4.45 7.50 15.65
CA PHE A 58 -3.35 8.39 16.03
C PHE A 58 -2.99 9.40 14.93
N THR A 59 -3.26 9.06 13.65
CA THR A 59 -2.65 9.76 12.52
C THR A 59 -3.65 10.42 11.56
N ILE A 60 -4.93 10.00 11.59
CA ILE A 60 -5.89 10.45 10.58
C ILE A 60 -6.94 11.37 11.18
N ARG A 61 -7.10 12.51 10.52
CA ARG A 61 -8.16 13.45 10.82
C ARG A 61 -9.51 12.90 10.36
N THR A 62 -10.47 12.87 11.28
CA THR A 62 -11.86 12.47 11.01
C THR A 62 -12.82 13.39 11.75
N ASN A 63 -14.12 13.35 11.42
CA ASN A 63 -15.13 14.12 12.15
C ASN A 63 -15.15 13.80 13.67
N LYS A 64 -14.81 12.55 14.04
CA LYS A 64 -14.73 12.11 15.45
C LYS A 64 -13.38 12.43 16.10
N ASN A 65 -12.34 12.65 15.31
CA ASN A 65 -11.00 12.97 15.75
C ASN A 65 -10.43 14.08 14.84
N PRO A 66 -10.84 15.33 15.06
CA PRO A 66 -10.42 16.45 14.20
C PRO A 66 -8.94 16.82 14.39
N HIS A 67 -8.35 16.49 15.53
CA HIS A 67 -6.96 16.80 15.88
C HIS A 67 -6.22 15.54 16.32
N PRO A 68 -5.78 14.69 15.38
CA PRO A 68 -4.97 13.51 15.70
C PRO A 68 -3.62 13.91 16.30
N ILE A 69 -3.07 13.06 17.15
CA ILE A 69 -1.77 13.33 17.83
C ILE A 69 -0.64 13.53 16.80
N TYR A 70 -0.69 12.81 15.69
CA TYR A 70 0.24 12.89 14.57
C TYR A 70 -0.57 13.13 13.31
N ASP A 71 -0.63 14.36 12.81
CA ASP A 71 -1.49 14.68 11.67
C ASP A 71 -0.82 14.32 10.34
N PHE A 72 -1.08 13.10 9.86
CA PHE A 72 -0.62 12.64 8.56
C PHE A 72 -1.10 13.52 7.40
N SER A 73 -2.32 14.05 7.50
CA SER A 73 -2.92 14.84 6.41
C SER A 73 -2.27 16.19 6.20
N SER A 74 -1.55 16.70 7.21
CA SER A 74 -0.79 17.97 7.09
C SER A 74 0.46 17.80 6.22
N GLU A 75 1.10 16.63 6.27
CA GLU A 75 2.31 16.35 5.50
C GLU A 75 1.99 15.72 4.13
N PHE A 76 0.94 14.88 4.08
CA PHE A 76 0.58 14.08 2.89
C PHE A 76 -0.82 14.45 2.39
N TYR A 77 -0.93 15.61 1.78
CA TYR A 77 -2.21 16.09 1.25
C TYR A 77 -2.73 15.17 0.12
N LYS A 78 -4.02 14.80 0.20
CA LYS A 78 -4.70 13.91 -0.78
C LYS A 78 -4.04 12.54 -0.98
N PHE A 79 -3.26 12.06 -0.03
CA PHE A 79 -2.66 10.72 -0.13
C PHE A 79 -3.76 9.63 -0.17
N PRO A 80 -3.74 8.70 -1.14
CA PRO A 80 -4.79 7.71 -1.32
C PRO A 80 -4.97 6.79 -0.10
N SER A 81 -6.21 6.59 0.33
CA SER A 81 -6.53 5.87 1.57
C SER A 81 -6.04 4.41 1.57
N TYR A 82 -6.10 3.72 0.43
CA TYR A 82 -5.64 2.34 0.31
C TYR A 82 -4.09 2.26 0.39
N LEU A 83 -3.35 3.18 -0.23
CA LEU A 83 -1.88 3.26 -0.08
C LEU A 83 -1.49 3.61 1.35
N ARG A 84 -2.23 4.49 2.00
CA ARG A 84 -2.05 4.83 3.41
C ARG A 84 -2.19 3.59 4.30
N ARG A 85 -3.25 2.79 4.12
CA ARG A 85 -3.44 1.57 4.89
C ARG A 85 -2.36 0.53 4.60
N ALA A 86 -1.89 0.42 3.37
CA ALA A 86 -0.75 -0.42 3.01
C ALA A 86 0.52 0.06 3.72
N ALA A 87 0.81 1.36 3.70
CA ALA A 87 1.97 1.94 4.39
C ALA A 87 1.92 1.74 5.91
N ILE A 88 0.74 1.88 6.54
CA ILE A 88 0.54 1.56 7.97
C ILE A 88 0.83 0.09 8.24
N ALA A 89 0.26 -0.82 7.44
CA ALA A 89 0.44 -2.25 7.62
C ALA A 89 1.91 -2.65 7.50
N GLU A 90 2.62 -2.09 6.51
CA GLU A 90 4.04 -2.31 6.30
C GLU A 90 4.86 -1.79 7.47
N ALA A 91 4.64 -0.56 7.92
CA ALA A 91 5.33 0.05 9.05
C ALA A 91 5.14 -0.75 10.34
N VAL A 92 3.90 -1.15 10.65
CA VAL A 92 3.59 -1.98 11.83
C VAL A 92 4.26 -3.33 11.73
N GLY A 93 4.28 -3.96 10.56
CA GLY A 93 4.98 -5.23 10.32
C GLY A 93 6.49 -5.12 10.53
N MET A 94 7.10 -4.07 10.00
CA MET A 94 8.54 -3.80 10.17
C MET A 94 8.91 -3.58 11.64
N VAL A 95 8.13 -2.79 12.39
CA VAL A 95 8.37 -2.56 13.81
C VAL A 95 8.16 -3.84 14.62
N SER A 96 7.12 -4.62 14.31
CA SER A 96 6.88 -5.92 14.95
C SER A 96 8.07 -6.87 14.77
N SER A 97 8.57 -7.00 13.55
CA SER A 97 9.75 -7.82 13.25
C SER A 97 11.00 -7.32 13.97
N TYR A 98 11.21 -6.01 13.99
CA TYR A 98 12.32 -5.41 14.72
C TYR A 98 12.26 -5.71 16.21
N MET A 99 11.10 -5.54 16.85
CA MET A 99 10.92 -5.78 18.27
C MET A 99 11.11 -7.26 18.64
N SER A 100 10.62 -8.17 17.81
CA SER A 100 10.85 -9.61 17.99
C SER A 100 12.34 -9.97 17.86
N ASN A 101 13.00 -9.44 16.83
CA ASN A 101 14.44 -9.67 16.63
C ASN A 101 15.28 -9.07 17.75
N LYS A 102 14.90 -7.89 18.25
CA LYS A 102 15.56 -7.23 19.37
C LYS A 102 15.44 -8.06 20.65
N LYS A 103 14.23 -8.54 20.95
CA LYS A 103 13.99 -9.43 22.08
C LYS A 103 14.84 -10.70 21.99
N ASN A 104 14.83 -11.39 20.85
CA ASN A 104 15.65 -12.58 20.64
C ASN A 104 17.14 -12.28 20.78
N TRP A 105 17.59 -11.11 20.37
CA TRP A 105 18.96 -10.67 20.53
C TRP A 105 19.29 -10.42 22.02
N GLU A 106 18.41 -9.78 22.77
CA GLU A 106 18.59 -9.53 24.22
C GLU A 106 18.65 -10.84 25.02
N GLU A 107 17.86 -11.84 24.64
CA GLU A 107 17.79 -13.15 25.28
C GLU A 107 18.94 -14.09 24.86
N SER A 108 19.70 -13.79 23.80
CA SER A 108 20.82 -14.63 23.35
C SER A 108 22.07 -14.49 24.21
N ASP A 109 22.92 -15.52 24.22
CA ASP A 109 24.17 -15.52 24.98
C ASP A 109 25.09 -14.35 24.59
N PRO A 110 25.51 -13.49 25.53
CA PRO A 110 26.38 -12.35 25.25
C PRO A 110 27.68 -12.70 24.54
N LYS A 111 28.20 -13.93 24.70
CA LYS A 111 29.45 -14.38 24.08
C LYS A 111 29.33 -14.72 22.61
N THR A 112 28.15 -15.13 22.17
CA THR A 112 27.91 -15.65 20.81
C THR A 112 26.96 -14.79 19.99
N ARG A 113 26.28 -13.85 20.63
CA ARG A 113 25.29 -12.99 19.94
C ARG A 113 25.93 -12.05 18.94
N LYS A 114 25.24 -11.89 17.80
CA LYS A 114 25.63 -10.95 16.74
C LYS A 114 25.37 -9.48 17.18
N SER A 115 25.69 -8.53 16.28
CA SER A 115 25.37 -7.13 16.50
C SER A 115 23.87 -6.89 16.72
N CYS A 116 23.53 -5.88 17.51
CA CYS A 116 22.13 -5.49 17.75
C CYS A 116 21.39 -5.21 16.42
N PRO A 117 20.15 -5.68 16.30
CA PRO A 117 19.34 -5.38 15.14
C PRO A 117 19.22 -3.88 14.87
N GLY A 118 19.43 -3.48 13.62
CA GLY A 118 19.27 -2.08 13.20
C GLY A 118 17.79 -1.66 13.16
N LEU A 119 17.56 -0.36 13.33
CA LEU A 119 16.22 0.21 13.20
C LEU A 119 15.67 0.02 11.78
N PRO A 120 14.38 -0.32 11.62
CA PRO A 120 13.77 -0.47 10.31
C PRO A 120 13.75 0.86 9.54
N LYS A 121 13.96 0.76 8.23
CA LYS A 121 13.99 1.91 7.29
C LYS A 121 13.12 1.60 6.09
N ALA A 122 12.42 2.61 5.57
CA ALA A 122 11.53 2.48 4.42
C ALA A 122 12.24 2.40 3.05
N GLY A 123 13.56 2.29 3.00
CA GLY A 123 14.35 2.36 1.75
C GLY A 123 13.99 1.34 0.67
N TYR A 124 13.41 0.20 1.05
CA TYR A 124 12.96 -0.87 0.15
C TYR A 124 11.44 -1.04 0.13
N SER A 125 10.71 -0.06 0.65
CA SER A 125 9.24 -0.07 0.59
C SER A 125 8.74 0.30 -0.79
N TYR A 126 7.73 -0.44 -1.27
CA TYR A 126 7.08 -0.21 -2.55
C TYR A 126 5.57 -0.27 -2.38
N PRO A 127 4.82 0.62 -3.04
CA PRO A 127 3.37 0.62 -2.96
C PRO A 127 2.81 -0.69 -3.53
N ALA A 128 1.98 -1.40 -2.73
CA ALA A 128 1.21 -2.51 -3.22
C ALA A 128 -0.06 -1.98 -3.90
N LEU A 129 -0.18 -2.21 -5.20
CA LEU A 129 -1.36 -1.85 -5.97
C LEU A 129 -2.34 -3.01 -5.91
N TYR A 130 -3.39 -2.86 -5.12
CA TYR A 130 -4.47 -3.84 -5.06
C TYR A 130 -5.41 -3.71 -6.27
N LYS A 131 -5.80 -4.86 -6.79
CA LYS A 131 -6.50 -5.16 -8.01
C LYS A 131 -7.73 -4.28 -8.35
N ASP A 132 -8.41 -3.71 -7.36
CA ASP A 132 -9.80 -3.30 -7.58
C ASP A 132 -10.05 -1.80 -7.67
N ASN A 133 -9.06 -0.92 -7.45
CA ASN A 133 -9.53 0.44 -7.16
C ASN A 133 -8.89 1.63 -7.87
N MET A 134 -7.66 1.58 -8.39
CA MET A 134 -7.08 2.85 -8.85
C MET A 134 -6.67 2.88 -10.32
N PHE A 135 -5.99 1.87 -10.79
CA PHE A 135 -5.58 1.85 -12.20
C PHE A 135 -6.78 1.88 -13.15
N ILE A 136 -7.84 1.16 -12.82
CA ILE A 136 -9.06 1.11 -13.64
C ILE A 136 -9.77 2.45 -13.69
N ARG A 137 -9.85 3.18 -12.59
CA ARG A 137 -10.53 4.48 -12.54
C ARG A 137 -9.78 5.55 -13.34
N GLU A 138 -8.46 5.60 -13.21
CA GLU A 138 -7.64 6.56 -13.96
C GLU A 138 -7.63 6.23 -15.45
N ILE A 139 -7.45 4.97 -15.83
CA ILE A 139 -7.52 4.54 -17.23
C ILE A 139 -8.92 4.83 -17.81
N LEU A 140 -10.00 4.47 -17.09
CA LEU A 140 -11.36 4.76 -17.55
C LEU A 140 -11.66 6.26 -17.59
N LYS A 141 -11.08 7.06 -16.70
CA LYS A 141 -11.20 8.51 -16.73
C LYS A 141 -10.45 9.09 -17.92
N THR A 142 -9.21 8.68 -18.14
CA THR A 142 -8.39 9.09 -19.30
C THR A 142 -9.03 8.65 -20.61
N LEU A 143 -9.57 7.44 -20.69
CA LEU A 143 -10.32 6.97 -21.85
C LEU A 143 -11.61 7.74 -22.07
N LYS A 144 -12.34 8.09 -21.00
CA LYS A 144 -13.54 8.93 -21.10
C LYS A 144 -13.23 10.37 -21.52
N GLU A 145 -12.10 10.92 -21.07
CA GLU A 145 -11.63 12.24 -21.46
C GLU A 145 -11.12 12.29 -22.91
N SER A 146 -10.57 11.16 -23.41
CA SER A 146 -10.08 11.05 -24.78
C SER A 146 -11.12 10.57 -25.79
N ILE A 147 -12.29 10.09 -25.35
CA ILE A 147 -13.35 9.54 -26.22
C ILE A 147 -14.67 10.23 -25.88
N THR A 148 -15.15 11.03 -26.84
CA THR A 148 -16.31 11.92 -26.69
C THR A 148 -17.67 11.21 -26.65
N THR A 149 -17.77 9.94 -27.01
CA THR A 149 -19.02 9.18 -26.97
C THR A 149 -18.87 7.74 -26.54
N GLU A 150 -19.86 7.24 -25.80
CA GLU A 150 -19.92 5.86 -25.31
C GLU A 150 -19.90 4.83 -26.45
N GLN A 151 -20.39 5.20 -27.61
CA GLN A 151 -20.37 4.37 -28.81
C GLN A 151 -18.98 4.21 -29.42
N GLU A 152 -18.12 5.20 -29.32
CA GLU A 152 -16.72 5.11 -29.77
C GLU A 152 -15.90 4.21 -28.83
N VAL A 153 -16.22 4.18 -27.53
CA VAL A 153 -15.60 3.26 -26.57
C VAL A 153 -15.95 1.81 -26.92
N LEU A 154 -17.23 1.53 -27.18
CA LEU A 154 -17.73 0.21 -27.55
C LEU A 154 -17.22 -0.26 -28.91
N ALA A 155 -17.04 0.65 -29.86
CA ALA A 155 -16.49 0.35 -31.19
C ALA A 155 -14.99 0.02 -31.16
N LYS A 156 -14.22 0.65 -30.23
CA LYS A 156 -12.79 0.41 -30.09
C LYS A 156 -12.46 -0.81 -29.23
N VAL A 157 -13.37 -1.24 -28.34
CA VAL A 157 -13.20 -2.40 -27.47
C VAL A 157 -14.45 -3.28 -27.48
N PRO A 158 -14.69 -4.00 -28.60
CA PRO A 158 -15.92 -4.80 -28.79
C PRO A 158 -16.16 -5.86 -27.69
N GLU A 159 -15.09 -6.38 -27.08
CA GLU A 159 -15.16 -7.40 -26.05
C GLU A 159 -15.68 -6.90 -24.68
N LEU A 160 -15.66 -5.59 -24.42
CA LEU A 160 -16.21 -5.01 -23.20
C LEU A 160 -17.73 -5.06 -23.14
N SER A 161 -18.41 -5.10 -24.31
CA SER A 161 -19.87 -5.14 -24.40
C SER A 161 -20.48 -6.46 -23.92
N HIS A 162 -19.72 -7.58 -23.97
CA HIS A 162 -20.20 -8.91 -23.60
C HIS A 162 -19.87 -9.34 -22.15
N ARG A 163 -19.08 -8.57 -21.40
CA ARG A 163 -18.56 -8.98 -20.09
C ARG A 163 -18.93 -8.05 -18.94
N SER A 164 -20.05 -7.35 -18.99
CA SER A 164 -20.49 -6.44 -17.92
C SER A 164 -20.85 -7.14 -16.59
N THR A 165 -20.77 -8.46 -16.52
CA THR A 165 -21.10 -9.24 -15.31
C THR A 165 -19.91 -9.94 -14.63
N CYS A 166 -18.70 -9.93 -15.22
CA CYS A 166 -17.50 -10.54 -14.62
C CYS A 166 -16.30 -9.61 -14.67
N GLY A 167 -16.18 -8.77 -13.68
CA GLY A 167 -15.27 -7.61 -13.63
C GLY A 167 -13.76 -7.85 -13.58
N LEU A 168 -13.23 -9.03 -13.90
CA LEU A 168 -11.81 -9.32 -13.69
C LEU A 168 -11.02 -9.78 -14.92
N SER A 169 -11.68 -10.41 -15.87
CA SER A 169 -11.02 -10.84 -17.11
C SER A 169 -10.85 -9.70 -18.14
N SER A 170 -11.56 -8.58 -17.95
CA SER A 170 -11.47 -7.41 -18.83
C SER A 170 -10.22 -6.54 -18.63
N LEU A 171 -9.49 -6.70 -17.51
CA LEU A 171 -8.28 -5.94 -17.24
C LEU A 171 -7.07 -6.40 -18.05
N ILE A 172 -7.00 -7.69 -18.37
CA ILE A 172 -5.89 -8.24 -19.17
C ILE A 172 -6.05 -7.74 -20.62
N SER A 173 -7.28 -7.75 -21.15
CA SER A 173 -7.57 -7.24 -22.50
C SER A 173 -7.34 -5.73 -22.62
N LEU A 174 -7.61 -4.95 -21.58
CA LEU A 174 -7.34 -3.50 -21.59
C LEU A 174 -5.84 -3.18 -21.64
N ASN A 175 -5.02 -3.96 -20.93
CA ASN A 175 -3.58 -3.81 -20.98
C ASN A 175 -2.99 -4.20 -22.35
N GLU A 176 -3.59 -5.15 -23.03
CA GLU A 176 -3.20 -5.53 -24.42
C GLU A 176 -3.59 -4.46 -25.44
N VAL A 177 -4.72 -3.78 -25.25
CA VAL A 177 -5.19 -2.70 -26.14
C VAL A 177 -4.38 -1.42 -25.96
N ILE A 178 -3.84 -1.15 -24.76
CA ILE A 178 -3.01 0.03 -24.48
C ILE A 178 -1.55 -0.20 -24.88
N ALA A 179 -1.11 -1.47 -25.00
CA ALA A 179 0.24 -1.84 -25.41
C ALA A 179 0.39 -2.03 -26.94
N ALA A 180 -0.69 -1.94 -27.70
CA ALA A 180 -0.74 -1.96 -29.16
C ALA A 180 -0.96 -0.55 -29.72
#